data_90bf9a2130f4cfb21f0f6db4f0cc4c5d
#
_entry.id   90bf9a2130f4cfb21f0f6db4f0cc4c5d
#
_cell.length_a   1.000
_cell.length_b   1.000
_cell.length_c   1.000
_cell.angle_alpha   90.00
_cell.angle_beta   90.00
_cell.angle_gamma   90.00
#
_symmetry.space_group_name_H-M   'P 1'
#
loop_
_entity.id
_entity.type
_entity.pdbx_description
1 polymer ?
#
loop_
_entity_poly.entity_id
_entity_poly.type
_entity_poly.pdbx_seq_one_letter_code
_entity_poly.pdbx_strand_id
1 'polypeptide(L)'
;MIATNLRGTFVVLGQAARQVSPGGRIIAFSSSVIAKSFPTYGPYIASKAGVEGLVPVLANELRGRNITVNAVAPGPVATELFLTGKEEAQIEELRKLSPLERLGQPEDIASIVSFLAGPDGGWVNGQVLRANGGFA
;
A
#
# COMPACT_ATOMS: atom_id res chain seq x y z
N MET A 1 4.80 12.65 10.18
CA MET A 1 4.24 11.98 8.99
C MET A 1 5.33 11.64 7.98
N ILE A 2 6.04 12.61 7.39
CA ILE A 2 7.14 12.32 6.43
C ILE A 2 8.24 11.46 7.06
N ALA A 3 8.68 11.80 8.26
CA ALA A 3 9.72 11.03 8.97
C ALA A 3 9.30 9.57 9.21
N THR A 4 8.06 9.34 9.62
CA THR A 4 7.57 7.99 9.91
C THR A 4 7.22 7.24 8.62
N ASN A 5 6.40 7.82 7.76
CA ASN A 5 5.86 7.11 6.60
C ASN A 5 6.89 6.94 5.48
N LEU A 6 7.69 7.96 5.19
CA LEU A 6 8.64 7.91 4.08
C LEU A 6 10.03 7.50 4.55
N ARG A 7 10.65 8.28 5.45
CA ARG A 7 12.00 7.94 5.92
C ARG A 7 12.02 6.59 6.64
N GLY A 8 11.02 6.30 7.47
CA GLY A 8 10.91 5.01 8.14
C GLY A 8 10.81 3.85 7.15
N THR A 9 9.96 3.96 6.14
CA THR A 9 9.85 2.96 5.09
C THR A 9 11.15 2.79 4.33
N PHE A 10 11.82 3.89 3.95
CA PHE A 10 13.12 3.84 3.28
C PHE A 10 14.16 3.06 4.09
N VAL A 11 14.26 3.33 5.39
CA VAL A 11 15.20 2.63 6.28
C VAL A 11 14.89 1.14 6.37
N VAL A 12 13.61 0.79 6.55
CA VAL A 12 13.18 -0.61 6.65
C VAL A 12 13.42 -1.35 5.32
N LEU A 13 13.09 -0.74 4.19
CA LEU A 13 13.34 -1.32 2.87
C LEU A 13 14.84 -1.54 2.63
N GLY A 14 15.69 -0.59 3.05
CA GLY A 14 17.14 -0.74 2.96
C GLY A 14 17.68 -1.90 3.79
N GLN A 15 17.12 -2.14 4.97
CA GLN A 15 17.47 -3.32 5.79
C GLN A 15 16.94 -4.63 5.18
N ALA A 16 15.70 -4.61 4.69
CA ALA A 16 15.11 -5.77 4.02
C ALA A 16 15.94 -6.17 2.80
N ALA A 17 16.40 -5.22 2.01
CA ALA A 17 17.26 -5.45 0.84
C ALA A 17 18.54 -6.23 1.18
N ARG A 18 19.08 -6.03 2.37
CA ARG A 18 20.31 -6.71 2.84
C ARG A 18 20.03 -8.09 3.44
N GLN A 19 18.87 -8.28 4.05
CA GLN A 19 18.59 -9.44 4.90
C GLN A 19 17.66 -10.47 4.27
N VAL A 20 16.79 -10.06 3.33
CA VAL A 20 15.85 -10.98 2.69
C VAL A 20 16.61 -11.98 1.82
N SER A 21 16.32 -13.25 2.01
CA SER A 21 16.94 -14.35 1.26
C SER A 21 16.51 -14.34 -0.21
N PRO A 22 17.35 -14.90 -1.12
CA PRO A 22 16.93 -15.13 -2.51
C PRO A 22 15.58 -15.84 -2.60
N GLY A 23 14.70 -15.40 -3.51
CA GLY A 23 13.34 -15.90 -3.62
C GLY A 23 12.35 -15.25 -2.66
N GLY A 24 12.78 -14.29 -1.85
CA GLY A 24 11.94 -13.59 -0.89
C GLY A 24 10.99 -12.56 -1.50
N ARG A 25 10.18 -11.96 -0.65
CA ARG A 25 9.15 -10.98 -1.01
C ARG A 25 9.27 -9.76 -0.09
N ILE A 26 9.23 -8.58 -0.68
CA ILE A 26 9.20 -7.30 0.05
C ILE A 26 7.91 -6.59 -0.35
N ILE A 27 7.08 -6.26 0.64
CA ILE A 27 5.78 -5.63 0.42
C ILE A 27 5.69 -4.38 1.28
N ALA A 28 5.51 -3.23 0.63
CA ALA A 28 5.28 -1.95 1.28
C ALA A 28 3.80 -1.56 1.23
N PHE A 29 3.39 -0.62 2.08
CA PHE A 29 2.05 -0.07 2.06
C PHE A 29 2.04 1.38 1.61
N SER A 30 1.29 1.64 0.56
CA SER A 30 0.92 2.97 0.07
C SER A 30 -0.52 3.32 0.45
N SER A 31 -1.20 4.12 -0.34
CA SER A 31 -2.60 4.47 -0.17
C SER A 31 -3.22 4.89 -1.50
N SER A 32 -4.43 4.42 -1.78
CA SER A 32 -5.19 4.84 -2.96
C SER A 32 -5.60 6.32 -2.92
N VAL A 33 -5.52 6.98 -1.75
CA VAL A 33 -5.84 8.41 -1.61
C VAL A 33 -4.93 9.31 -2.46
N ILE A 34 -3.77 8.81 -2.86
CA ILE A 34 -2.87 9.51 -3.79
C ILE A 34 -3.61 9.97 -5.05
N ALA A 35 -4.53 9.15 -5.56
CA ALA A 35 -5.28 9.45 -6.77
C ALA A 35 -6.50 10.37 -6.55
N LYS A 36 -6.80 10.76 -5.30
CA LYS A 36 -7.97 11.60 -4.97
C LYS A 36 -7.64 13.06 -4.73
N SER A 37 -6.41 13.39 -4.42
CA SER A 37 -5.97 14.78 -4.20
C SER A 37 -6.84 15.57 -3.21
N PHE A 38 -7.26 14.93 -2.11
CA PHE A 38 -8.09 15.58 -1.09
C PHE A 38 -7.35 16.78 -0.46
N PRO A 39 -8.06 17.90 -0.25
CA PRO A 39 -7.51 19.03 0.49
C PRO A 39 -6.94 18.60 1.84
N THR A 40 -5.88 19.23 2.29
CA THR A 40 -5.15 18.97 3.55
C THR A 40 -4.32 17.67 3.57
N TYR A 41 -4.45 16.78 2.59
CA TYR A 41 -3.73 15.51 2.52
C TYR A 41 -2.32 15.62 1.90
N GLY A 42 -1.86 16.83 1.57
CA GLY A 42 -0.56 17.02 0.90
C GLY A 42 0.61 16.26 1.50
N PRO A 43 0.93 16.44 2.80
CA PRO A 43 2.05 15.71 3.43
C PRO A 43 1.86 14.20 3.45
N TYR A 44 0.63 13.72 3.64
CA TYR A 44 0.32 12.28 3.63
C TYR A 44 0.50 11.70 2.23
N ILE A 45 -0.09 12.34 1.22
CA ILE A 45 0.03 11.92 -0.18
C ILE A 45 1.51 11.94 -0.60
N ALA A 46 2.26 12.99 -0.29
CA ALA A 46 3.67 13.08 -0.60
C ALA A 46 4.46 11.93 0.03
N SER A 47 4.18 11.58 1.29
CA SER A 47 4.85 10.47 1.96
C SER A 47 4.55 9.12 1.31
N LYS A 48 3.31 8.88 0.93
CA LYS A 48 2.88 7.63 0.31
C LYS A 48 3.30 7.53 -1.16
N ALA A 49 3.28 8.62 -1.90
CA ALA A 49 3.83 8.68 -3.26
C ALA A 49 5.34 8.40 -3.26
N GLY A 50 6.06 8.90 -2.27
CA GLY A 50 7.46 8.57 -2.07
C GLY A 50 7.70 7.07 -1.86
N VAL A 51 6.85 6.41 -1.08
CA VAL A 51 6.92 4.95 -0.92
C VAL A 51 6.71 4.23 -2.26
N GLU A 52 5.74 4.66 -3.07
CA GLU A 52 5.53 4.09 -4.40
C GLU A 52 6.74 4.27 -5.32
N GLY A 53 7.41 5.42 -5.22
CA GLY A 53 8.63 5.68 -5.99
C GLY A 53 9.81 4.78 -5.61
N LEU A 54 9.91 4.36 -4.35
CA LEU A 54 10.97 3.47 -3.87
C LEU A 54 10.83 2.04 -4.42
N VAL A 55 9.62 1.57 -4.66
CA VAL A 55 9.32 0.18 -5.02
C VAL A 55 10.00 -0.27 -6.32
N PRO A 56 9.81 0.41 -7.47
CA PRO A 56 10.44 -0.03 -8.71
C PRO A 56 11.98 0.14 -8.68
N VAL A 57 12.47 1.13 -7.97
CA VAL A 57 13.92 1.32 -7.80
C VAL A 57 14.52 0.13 -7.08
N LEU A 58 13.96 -0.23 -5.92
CA LEU A 58 14.45 -1.37 -5.14
C LEU A 58 14.31 -2.70 -5.89
N ALA A 59 13.22 -2.89 -6.63
CA ALA A 59 13.05 -4.07 -7.48
C ALA A 59 14.19 -4.22 -8.48
N ASN A 60 14.64 -3.12 -9.08
CA ASN A 60 15.76 -3.12 -10.00
C ASN A 60 17.11 -3.35 -9.28
N GLU A 61 17.30 -2.77 -8.11
CA GLU A 61 18.54 -2.97 -7.33
C GLU A 61 18.73 -4.42 -6.86
N LEU A 62 17.62 -5.15 -6.65
CA LEU A 62 17.64 -6.57 -6.23
C LEU A 62 17.70 -7.56 -7.41
N ARG A 63 17.98 -7.08 -8.60
CA ARG A 63 18.15 -7.90 -9.81
C ARG A 63 19.09 -9.09 -9.56
N GLY A 64 18.69 -10.26 -10.04
CA GLY A 64 19.50 -11.48 -9.92
C GLY A 64 19.30 -12.27 -8.62
N ARG A 65 18.60 -11.72 -7.64
CA ARG A 65 18.32 -12.37 -6.35
C ARG A 65 16.95 -13.06 -6.29
N ASN A 66 16.16 -12.98 -7.34
CA ASN A 66 14.80 -13.52 -7.40
C ASN A 66 13.90 -13.00 -6.25
N ILE A 67 14.03 -11.73 -5.90
CA ILE A 67 13.23 -11.06 -4.87
C ILE A 67 12.26 -10.13 -5.57
N THR A 68 10.97 -10.20 -5.21
CA THR A 68 9.98 -9.24 -5.70
C THR A 68 9.76 -8.13 -4.68
N VAL A 69 9.55 -6.92 -5.17
CA VAL A 69 9.27 -5.72 -4.37
C VAL A 69 8.01 -5.08 -4.91
N ASN A 70 6.96 -5.02 -4.10
CA ASN A 70 5.68 -4.43 -4.49
C ASN A 70 5.12 -3.55 -3.37
N ALA A 71 4.15 -2.74 -3.70
CA ALA A 71 3.34 -2.02 -2.73
C ALA A 71 1.87 -2.39 -2.87
N VAL A 72 1.16 -2.39 -1.76
CA VAL A 72 -0.31 -2.43 -1.71
C VAL A 72 -0.81 -1.04 -1.36
N ALA A 73 -1.77 -0.54 -2.11
CA ALA A 73 -2.38 0.77 -1.91
C ALA A 73 -3.88 0.60 -1.58
N PRO A 74 -4.22 0.43 -0.30
CA PRO A 74 -5.61 0.27 0.12
C PRO A 74 -6.45 1.52 -0.14
N GLY A 75 -7.73 1.31 -0.41
CA GLY A 75 -8.76 2.33 -0.26
C GLY A 75 -9.26 2.43 1.18
N PRO A 76 -10.44 3.01 1.41
CA PRO A 76 -11.06 3.07 2.73
C PRO A 76 -11.37 1.65 3.26
N VAL A 77 -10.73 1.28 4.36
CA VAL A 77 -10.90 -0.04 5.01
C VAL A 77 -11.48 0.16 6.40
N ALA A 78 -12.47 -0.67 6.75
CA ALA A 78 -13.17 -0.62 8.03
C ALA A 78 -12.29 -1.15 9.16
N THR A 79 -11.29 -0.37 9.55
CA THR A 79 -10.44 -0.60 10.71
C THR A 79 -10.87 0.29 11.86
N GLU A 80 -10.57 -0.10 13.07
CA GLU A 80 -10.83 0.74 14.25
C GLU A 80 -10.17 2.13 14.09
N LEU A 81 -8.92 2.16 13.65
CA LEU A 81 -8.20 3.41 13.40
C LEU A 81 -8.91 4.31 12.39
N PHE A 82 -9.44 3.74 11.30
CA PHE A 82 -10.13 4.48 10.25
C PHE A 82 -11.49 5.00 10.71
N LEU A 83 -12.23 4.19 11.48
CA LEU A 83 -13.59 4.51 11.93
C LEU A 83 -13.61 5.47 13.11
N THR A 84 -12.56 5.48 13.94
CA THR A 84 -12.48 6.33 15.13
C THR A 84 -12.62 7.82 14.76
N GLY A 85 -13.53 8.51 15.45
CA GLY A 85 -13.78 9.93 15.26
C GLY A 85 -14.62 10.29 14.04
N LYS A 86 -15.12 9.29 13.29
CA LYS A 86 -16.03 9.51 12.16
C LYS A 86 -17.47 9.23 12.56
N GLU A 87 -18.38 10.10 12.12
CA GLU A 87 -19.81 9.88 12.26
C GLU A 87 -20.30 8.90 11.19
N GLU A 88 -21.45 8.26 11.45
CA GLU A 88 -22.06 7.29 10.53
C GLU A 88 -22.33 7.88 9.15
N ALA A 89 -22.78 9.14 9.09
CA ALA A 89 -22.99 9.84 7.83
C ALA A 89 -21.71 10.01 7.00
N GLN A 90 -20.58 10.27 7.65
CA GLN A 90 -19.27 10.36 6.98
C GLN A 90 -18.82 9.01 6.44
N ILE A 91 -19.03 7.94 7.21
CA ILE A 91 -18.72 6.57 6.80
C ILE A 91 -19.57 6.17 5.60
N GLU A 92 -20.87 6.51 5.60
CA GLU A 92 -21.77 6.25 4.47
C GLU A 92 -21.33 6.98 3.19
N GLU A 93 -20.89 8.25 3.30
CA GLU A 93 -20.35 8.98 2.17
C GLU A 93 -19.07 8.33 1.61
N LEU A 94 -18.17 7.92 2.49
CA LEU A 94 -16.93 7.22 2.09
C LEU A 94 -17.23 5.87 1.40
N ARG A 95 -18.23 5.16 1.88
CA ARG A 95 -18.69 3.89 1.31
C ARG A 95 -19.14 4.04 -0.13
N LYS A 96 -19.84 5.13 -0.43
CA LYS A 96 -20.38 5.44 -1.78
C LYS A 96 -19.31 5.89 -2.78
N LEU A 97 -18.11 6.26 -2.33
CA LEU A 97 -17.03 6.64 -3.24
C LEU A 97 -16.49 5.48 -4.07
N SER A 98 -16.67 4.25 -3.60
CA SER A 98 -16.29 3.05 -4.32
C SER A 98 -17.46 2.53 -5.16
N PRO A 99 -17.27 2.16 -6.43
CA PRO A 99 -18.28 1.48 -7.24
C PRO A 99 -18.86 0.20 -6.61
N LEU A 100 -18.11 -0.47 -5.72
CA LEU A 100 -18.62 -1.62 -4.97
C LEU A 100 -19.51 -1.23 -3.78
N GLU A 101 -19.67 0.06 -3.52
CA GLU A 101 -20.55 0.64 -2.49
C GLU A 101 -20.36 0.07 -1.09
N ARG A 102 -19.13 -0.30 -0.77
CA ARG A 102 -18.75 -0.76 0.57
C ARG A 102 -17.34 -0.30 0.94
N LEU A 103 -17.07 -0.22 2.23
CA LEU A 103 -15.70 -0.15 2.72
C LEU A 103 -15.02 -1.50 2.49
N GLY A 104 -13.71 -1.47 2.29
CA GLY A 104 -12.90 -2.68 2.36
C GLY A 104 -12.93 -3.26 3.77
N GLN A 105 -12.69 -4.55 3.88
CA GLN A 105 -12.42 -5.21 5.14
C GLN A 105 -10.91 -5.52 5.23
N PRO A 106 -10.35 -5.67 6.44
CA PRO A 106 -8.95 -6.08 6.58
C PRO A 106 -8.59 -7.31 5.75
N GLU A 107 -9.51 -8.25 5.61
CA GLU A 107 -9.35 -9.47 4.83
C GLU A 107 -9.19 -9.19 3.33
N ASP A 108 -9.82 -8.14 2.79
CA ASP A 108 -9.64 -7.74 1.40
C ASP A 108 -8.18 -7.38 1.11
N ILE A 109 -7.53 -6.72 2.08
CA ILE A 109 -6.12 -6.34 1.96
C ILE A 109 -5.20 -7.51 2.26
N ALA A 110 -5.52 -8.31 3.28
CA ALA A 110 -4.75 -9.49 3.64
C ALA A 110 -4.65 -10.49 2.49
N SER A 111 -5.72 -10.65 1.71
CA SER A 111 -5.75 -11.54 0.53
C SER A 111 -4.75 -11.10 -0.54
N ILE A 112 -4.63 -9.78 -0.79
CA ILE A 112 -3.64 -9.24 -1.74
C ILE A 112 -2.22 -9.45 -1.22
N VAL A 113 -1.98 -9.21 0.05
CA VAL A 113 -0.66 -9.44 0.68
C VAL A 113 -0.29 -10.91 0.60
N SER A 114 -1.23 -11.80 0.91
CA SER A 114 -1.02 -13.26 0.81
C SER A 114 -0.65 -13.70 -0.61
N PHE A 115 -1.36 -13.19 -1.62
CA PHE A 115 -1.04 -13.44 -3.01
C PHE A 115 0.38 -12.99 -3.38
N LEU A 116 0.74 -11.76 -3.01
CA LEU A 116 2.08 -11.21 -3.31
C LEU A 116 3.19 -11.95 -2.56
N ALA A 117 2.91 -12.42 -1.35
CA ALA A 117 3.89 -13.15 -0.53
C ALA A 117 4.07 -14.59 -0.97
N GLY A 118 3.08 -15.17 -1.63
CA GLY A 118 3.08 -16.55 -2.06
C GLY A 118 3.70 -16.80 -3.44
N PRO A 119 3.72 -18.07 -3.89
CA PRO A 119 4.28 -18.46 -5.19
C PRO A 119 3.51 -17.84 -6.37
N ASP A 120 2.20 -17.65 -6.23
CA ASP A 120 1.36 -17.10 -7.31
C ASP A 120 1.71 -15.65 -7.66
N GLY A 121 2.28 -14.89 -6.71
CA GLY A 121 2.78 -13.55 -6.91
C GLY A 121 4.18 -13.45 -7.51
N GLY A 122 4.79 -14.56 -7.88
CA GLY A 122 6.20 -14.63 -8.29
C GLY A 122 6.57 -13.85 -9.55
N TRP A 123 5.59 -13.51 -10.40
CA TRP A 123 5.81 -12.68 -11.61
C TRP A 123 5.34 -11.22 -11.43
N VAL A 124 4.82 -10.87 -10.26
CA VAL A 124 4.46 -9.48 -9.92
C VAL A 124 5.64 -8.84 -9.22
N ASN A 125 6.25 -7.84 -9.86
CA ASN A 125 7.43 -7.17 -9.33
C ASN A 125 7.46 -5.70 -9.74
N GLY A 126 7.86 -4.82 -8.82
CA GLY A 126 7.95 -3.39 -9.05
C GLY A 126 6.59 -2.71 -9.21
N GLN A 127 5.52 -3.31 -8.70
CA GLN A 127 4.15 -2.85 -8.92
C GLN A 127 3.52 -2.24 -7.67
N VAL A 128 2.53 -1.38 -7.91
CA VAL A 128 1.63 -0.88 -6.87
C VAL A 128 0.24 -1.45 -7.15
N LEU A 129 -0.23 -2.31 -6.27
CA LEU A 129 -1.56 -2.93 -6.39
C LEU A 129 -2.57 -2.13 -5.57
N ARG A 130 -3.50 -1.50 -6.25
CA ARG A 130 -4.59 -0.76 -5.62
C ARG A 130 -5.72 -1.71 -5.26
N ALA A 131 -6.01 -1.83 -3.97
CA ALA A 131 -7.10 -2.64 -3.41
C ALA A 131 -8.13 -1.71 -2.76
N ASN A 132 -9.09 -1.24 -3.55
CA ASN A 132 -9.93 -0.09 -3.14
C ASN A 132 -11.38 -0.15 -3.63
N GLY A 133 -11.83 -1.28 -4.19
CA GLY A 133 -13.19 -1.42 -4.69
C GLY A 133 -13.54 -0.48 -5.85
N GLY A 134 -12.55 0.07 -6.53
CA GLY A 134 -12.73 1.04 -7.61
C GLY A 134 -12.75 2.50 -7.12
N PHE A 135 -12.38 2.75 -5.87
CA PHE A 135 -12.31 4.10 -5.30
C PHE A 135 -11.39 5.04 -6.10
N ALA A 136 -10.30 4.51 -6.65
CA ALA A 136 -9.34 5.28 -7.45
C ALA A 136 -8.53 4.39 -8.40
#